data_072e7f517975d6b9ffb020e4368405e7
#
_entry.id   072e7f517975d6b9ffb020e4368405e7
#
_cell.length_a   1.000
_cell.length_b   1.000
_cell.length_c   1.000
_cell.angle_alpha   90.00
_cell.angle_beta   90.00
_cell.angle_gamma   90.00
#
_symmetry.space_group_name_H-M   'P 1'
#
loop_
_entity.id
_entity.type
_entity.pdbx_description
1 polymer ?
#
loop_
_entity_poly.entity_id
_entity_poly.type
_entity_poly.pdbx_seq_one_letter_code
_entity_poly.pdbx_strand_id
1 'polypeptide(L)'
;MNRIFPEQLASNLNSHLAKVYFLVGTDPLLLSESEDLIHQSALLQGFDEKNQITIDTNTDWSALIETSQSMGLFFNKQIFILNLPENLTALLQKNLLQFISGLNEDSLLVLTLPKLSKAAEKQEWFIQANQLEPQAIIVNCQTPNSEQLSRWVKHRTKNMGLSADEEA
;
A
#
# COMPACT_ATOMS: atom_id res chain seq x y z
N MET A 1 11.36 -2.15 9.25
CA MET A 1 10.12 -2.21 8.50
C MET A 1 9.16 -3.18 9.17
N ASN A 2 7.91 -2.77 9.34
CA ASN A 2 6.91 -3.57 10.01
C ASN A 2 6.09 -4.37 9.00
N ARG A 3 5.95 -5.67 9.25
CA ARG A 3 5.07 -6.54 8.48
C ARG A 3 3.84 -6.85 9.32
N ILE A 4 2.67 -6.60 8.76
CA ILE A 4 1.41 -6.84 9.46
C ILE A 4 0.45 -7.63 8.56
N PHE A 5 -0.57 -8.20 9.18
CA PHE A 5 -1.69 -8.82 8.45
C PHE A 5 -2.82 -7.80 8.29
N PRO A 6 -3.73 -8.02 7.31
CA PRO A 6 -4.86 -7.08 7.10
C PRO A 6 -5.69 -6.83 8.35
N GLU A 7 -5.85 -7.81 9.21
CA GLU A 7 -6.60 -7.66 10.45
C GLU A 7 -5.96 -6.69 11.45
N GLN A 8 -4.66 -6.43 11.30
CA GLN A 8 -3.92 -5.50 12.15
C GLN A 8 -3.88 -4.09 11.57
N LEU A 9 -4.27 -3.94 10.32
CA LEU A 9 -4.12 -2.68 9.60
C LEU A 9 -4.97 -1.56 10.20
N ALA A 10 -6.22 -1.83 10.54
CA ALA A 10 -7.11 -0.82 11.12
C ALA A 10 -6.54 -0.26 12.42
N SER A 11 -6.04 -1.13 13.29
CA SER A 11 -5.42 -0.73 14.55
C SER A 11 -4.15 0.09 14.32
N ASN A 12 -3.35 -0.31 13.33
CA ASN A 12 -2.12 0.40 12.97
C ASN A 12 -2.44 1.80 12.44
N LEU A 13 -3.46 1.93 11.58
CA LEU A 13 -3.87 3.20 11.00
C LEU A 13 -4.41 4.17 12.07
N ASN A 14 -5.02 3.64 13.12
CA ASN A 14 -5.50 4.47 14.23
C ASN A 14 -4.35 5.09 15.02
N SER A 15 -3.18 4.45 15.02
CA SER A 15 -2.01 4.95 15.74
C SER A 15 -1.27 6.02 14.95
N HIS A 16 -1.07 5.79 13.66
CA HIS A 16 -0.36 6.73 12.79
C HIS A 16 -0.54 6.32 11.33
N LEU A 17 -0.29 7.26 10.43
CA LEU A 17 -0.32 7.04 8.99
C LEU A 17 1.11 6.98 8.48
N ALA A 18 1.51 5.83 7.91
CA ALA A 18 2.83 5.69 7.32
C ALA A 18 2.91 6.42 5.97
N LYS A 19 4.12 6.71 5.53
CA LYS A 19 4.35 7.37 4.25
C LYS A 19 4.14 6.42 3.08
N VAL A 20 4.51 5.15 3.24
CA VAL A 20 4.43 4.13 2.20
C VAL A 20 3.81 2.86 2.77
N TYR A 21 2.86 2.31 2.04
CA TYR A 21 2.26 1.00 2.34
C TYR A 21 2.52 0.05 1.19
N PHE A 22 3.05 -1.13 1.50
CA PHE A 22 3.20 -2.22 0.54
C PHE A 22 2.09 -3.23 0.78
N LEU A 23 1.17 -3.37 -0.18
CA LEU A 23 0.12 -4.39 -0.13
C LEU A 23 0.60 -5.58 -0.96
N VAL A 24 1.05 -6.62 -0.29
CA VAL A 24 1.70 -7.76 -0.93
C VAL A 24 0.80 -8.98 -0.92
N GLY A 25 0.43 -9.45 -2.09
CA GLY A 25 -0.40 -10.65 -2.23
C GLY A 25 -1.25 -10.62 -3.47
N THR A 26 -2.02 -11.70 -3.66
CA THR A 26 -2.87 -11.87 -4.83
C THR A 26 -4.35 -12.02 -4.47
N ASP A 27 -4.71 -11.96 -3.20
CA ASP A 27 -6.11 -12.07 -2.77
C ASP A 27 -6.82 -10.74 -3.03
N PRO A 28 -7.76 -10.68 -4.02
CA PRO A 28 -8.40 -9.43 -4.39
C PRO A 28 -9.20 -8.79 -3.26
N LEU A 29 -9.81 -9.61 -2.41
CA LEU A 29 -10.61 -9.09 -1.30
C LEU A 29 -9.73 -8.43 -0.24
N LEU A 30 -8.64 -9.08 0.14
CA LEU A 30 -7.71 -8.53 1.13
C LEU A 30 -7.03 -7.26 0.61
N LEU A 31 -6.67 -7.24 -0.68
CA LEU A 31 -6.09 -6.05 -1.31
C LEU A 31 -7.07 -4.88 -1.32
N SER A 32 -8.30 -5.15 -1.75
CA SER A 32 -9.35 -4.13 -1.83
C SER A 32 -9.69 -3.55 -0.46
N GLU A 33 -9.86 -4.39 0.54
CA GLU A 33 -10.17 -3.95 1.90
C GLU A 33 -9.03 -3.14 2.51
N SER A 34 -7.80 -3.56 2.27
CA SER A 34 -6.62 -2.84 2.77
C SER A 34 -6.51 -1.46 2.12
N GLU A 35 -6.70 -1.38 0.81
CA GLU A 35 -6.70 -0.10 0.11
C GLU A 35 -7.79 0.84 0.65
N ASP A 36 -9.00 0.31 0.87
CA ASP A 36 -10.11 1.11 1.39
C ASP A 36 -9.82 1.64 2.79
N LEU A 37 -9.27 0.82 3.67
CA LEU A 37 -8.91 1.24 5.02
C LEU A 37 -7.87 2.36 4.99
N ILE A 38 -6.83 2.20 4.18
CA ILE A 38 -5.78 3.21 4.04
C ILE A 38 -6.37 4.50 3.46
N HIS A 39 -7.19 4.38 2.42
CA HIS A 39 -7.81 5.54 1.79
C HIS A 39 -8.71 6.31 2.75
N GLN A 40 -9.52 5.62 3.52
CA GLN A 40 -10.39 6.27 4.49
C GLN A 40 -9.61 6.98 5.59
N SER A 41 -8.56 6.35 6.10
CA SER A 41 -7.67 6.98 7.08
C SER A 41 -6.97 8.19 6.49
N ALA A 42 -6.54 8.09 5.24
CA ALA A 42 -5.90 9.20 4.54
C ALA A 42 -6.85 10.37 4.34
N LEU A 43 -8.11 10.10 3.98
CA LEU A 43 -9.13 11.14 3.82
C LEU A 43 -9.33 11.94 5.11
N LEU A 44 -9.33 11.26 6.25
CA LEU A 44 -9.47 11.92 7.55
C LEU A 44 -8.30 12.85 7.87
N GLN A 45 -7.15 12.65 7.22
CA GLN A 45 -5.95 13.46 7.43
C GLN A 45 -5.72 14.47 6.29
N GLY A 46 -6.68 14.61 5.38
CA GLY A 46 -6.62 15.61 4.33
C GLY A 46 -6.11 15.11 2.98
N PHE A 47 -5.85 13.82 2.82
CA PHE A 47 -5.45 13.23 1.54
C PHE A 47 -6.69 12.97 0.70
N ASP A 48 -7.23 14.01 0.10
CA ASP A 48 -8.51 13.96 -0.60
C ASP A 48 -8.40 13.68 -2.10
N GLU A 49 -7.22 13.71 -2.68
CA GLU A 49 -7.00 13.33 -4.06
C GLU A 49 -6.44 11.91 -4.17
N LYS A 50 -7.17 11.03 -4.86
CA LYS A 50 -6.77 9.65 -5.07
C LYS A 50 -6.34 9.45 -6.52
N ASN A 51 -5.12 8.96 -6.73
CA ASN A 51 -4.58 8.61 -8.03
C ASN A 51 -4.26 7.12 -8.04
N GLN A 52 -5.04 6.33 -8.76
CA GLN A 52 -4.82 4.88 -8.87
C GLN A 52 -4.35 4.55 -10.28
N ILE A 53 -3.18 3.93 -10.40
CA ILE A 53 -2.52 3.68 -11.66
C ILE A 53 -1.98 2.26 -11.70
N THR A 54 -2.26 1.54 -12.79
CA THR A 54 -1.64 0.25 -13.06
C THR A 54 -0.33 0.49 -13.80
N ILE A 55 0.77 0.05 -13.23
CA ILE A 55 2.10 0.27 -13.78
C ILE A 55 2.44 -0.84 -14.79
N ASP A 56 2.81 -0.45 -15.99
CA ASP A 56 3.25 -1.36 -17.05
C ASP A 56 4.32 -0.67 -17.91
N THR A 57 4.68 -1.30 -19.03
CA THR A 57 5.71 -0.76 -19.93
C THR A 57 5.25 0.51 -20.65
N ASN A 58 3.95 0.78 -20.67
CA ASN A 58 3.36 1.95 -21.34
C ASN A 58 3.03 3.09 -20.37
N THR A 59 3.39 2.95 -19.10
CA THR A 59 3.12 3.97 -18.09
C THR A 59 3.85 5.28 -18.44
N ASP A 60 3.11 6.39 -18.42
CA ASP A 60 3.69 7.71 -18.61
C ASP A 60 4.26 8.22 -17.28
N TRP A 61 5.51 7.88 -17.03
CA TRP A 61 6.18 8.25 -15.80
C TRP A 61 6.38 9.76 -15.67
N SER A 62 6.57 10.45 -16.80
CA SER A 62 6.74 11.90 -16.77
C SER A 62 5.49 12.60 -16.25
N ALA A 63 4.32 12.20 -16.76
CA ALA A 63 3.05 12.73 -16.28
C ALA A 63 2.81 12.39 -14.81
N LEU A 64 3.16 11.17 -14.39
CA LEU A 64 2.98 10.72 -13.02
C LEU A 64 3.87 11.51 -12.05
N ILE A 65 5.13 11.69 -12.39
CA ILE A 65 6.08 12.47 -11.59
C ILE A 65 5.63 13.93 -11.51
N GLU A 66 5.20 14.49 -12.63
CA GLU A 66 4.70 15.87 -12.69
C GLU A 66 3.48 16.03 -11.77
N THR A 67 2.54 15.08 -11.80
CA THR A 67 1.38 15.10 -10.91
C THR A 67 1.79 15.05 -9.44
N SER A 68 2.78 14.22 -9.11
CA SER A 68 3.24 14.07 -7.72
C SER A 68 3.95 15.32 -7.19
N GLN A 69 4.61 16.07 -8.08
CA GLN A 69 5.33 17.28 -7.72
C GLN A 69 4.47 18.55 -7.82
N SER A 70 3.35 18.44 -8.53
CA SER A 70 2.40 19.52 -8.66
C SER A 70 1.73 19.72 -7.30
N MET A 71 2.23 20.68 -6.55
CA MET A 71 1.49 21.23 -5.43
C MET A 71 0.32 21.95 -6.05
N GLY A 72 -0.82 21.29 -6.18
CA GLY A 72 -1.98 21.87 -6.80
C GLY A 72 -2.26 23.25 -6.24
N LEU A 73 -2.88 24.10 -7.04
CA LEU A 73 -3.30 25.44 -6.65
C LEU A 73 -4.11 25.45 -5.37
N PHE A 74 -4.56 24.29 -4.92
CA PHE A 74 -5.44 24.12 -3.76
C PHE A 74 -4.76 23.45 -2.57
N PHE A 75 -3.45 23.17 -2.62
CA PHE A 75 -2.68 22.52 -1.55
C PHE A 75 -3.25 21.19 -1.10
N ASN A 76 -3.86 20.44 -2.02
CA ASN A 76 -4.44 19.15 -1.70
C ASN A 76 -3.37 18.09 -1.49
N LYS A 77 -3.55 17.29 -0.44
CA LYS A 77 -2.71 16.12 -0.22
C LYS A 77 -3.19 15.01 -1.13
N GLN A 78 -2.25 14.23 -1.68
CA GLN A 78 -2.52 13.21 -2.68
C GLN A 78 -2.13 11.82 -2.16
N ILE A 79 -2.97 10.83 -2.48
CA ILE A 79 -2.63 9.43 -2.27
C ILE A 79 -2.44 8.78 -3.64
N PHE A 80 -1.29 8.12 -3.83
CA PHE A 80 -0.97 7.41 -5.06
C PHE A 80 -1.04 5.91 -4.79
N ILE A 81 -1.89 5.20 -5.52
CA ILE A 81 -1.99 3.75 -5.44
C ILE A 81 -1.46 3.19 -6.75
N LEU A 82 -0.28 2.57 -6.69
CA LEU A 82 0.39 2.01 -7.86
C LEU A 82 0.30 0.49 -7.82
N ASN A 83 -0.38 -0.09 -8.81
CA ASN A 83 -0.46 -1.53 -8.97
C ASN A 83 0.72 -1.99 -9.81
N LEU A 84 1.68 -2.67 -9.20
CA LEU A 84 2.91 -3.09 -9.85
C LEU A 84 2.75 -4.48 -10.48
N PRO A 85 3.44 -4.74 -11.61
CA PRO A 85 3.44 -6.07 -12.21
C PRO A 85 4.27 -7.05 -11.39
N GLU A 86 4.10 -8.35 -11.67
CA GLU A 86 4.84 -9.38 -10.97
C GLU A 86 6.36 -9.23 -11.15
N ASN A 87 6.79 -8.92 -12.36
CA ASN A 87 8.19 -8.74 -12.69
C ASN A 87 8.47 -7.28 -13.01
N LEU A 88 9.38 -6.67 -12.26
CA LEU A 88 9.81 -5.31 -12.49
C LEU A 88 11.07 -5.31 -13.35
N THR A 89 10.98 -4.74 -14.55
CA THR A 89 12.16 -4.56 -15.41
C THR A 89 13.09 -3.52 -14.80
N ALA A 90 14.34 -3.50 -15.25
CA ALA A 90 15.31 -2.51 -14.77
C ALA A 90 14.81 -1.08 -15.01
N LEU A 91 14.14 -0.84 -16.13
CA LEU A 91 13.58 0.47 -16.46
C LEU A 91 12.45 0.85 -15.50
N LEU A 92 11.54 -0.07 -15.21
CA LEU A 92 10.46 0.17 -14.25
C LEU A 92 11.00 0.46 -12.86
N GLN A 93 12.04 -0.29 -12.43
CA GLN A 93 12.68 -0.06 -11.15
C GLN A 93 13.29 1.33 -11.07
N LYS A 94 13.96 1.77 -12.12
CA LYS A 94 14.58 3.09 -12.20
C LYS A 94 13.52 4.19 -12.13
N ASN A 95 12.45 4.05 -12.88
CA ASN A 95 11.37 5.04 -12.90
C ASN A 95 10.65 5.09 -11.56
N LEU A 96 10.43 3.93 -10.94
CA LEU A 96 9.81 3.85 -9.63
C LEU A 96 10.67 4.51 -8.56
N LEU A 97 11.99 4.28 -8.59
CA LEU A 97 12.93 4.94 -7.69
C LEU A 97 12.87 6.46 -7.84
N GLN A 98 12.84 6.95 -9.07
CA GLN A 98 12.74 8.37 -9.34
C GLN A 98 11.43 8.95 -8.79
N PHE A 99 10.33 8.25 -8.97
CA PHE A 99 9.03 8.66 -8.45
C PHE A 99 9.06 8.74 -6.91
N ILE A 100 9.56 7.71 -6.26
CA ILE A 100 9.62 7.64 -4.80
C ILE A 100 10.53 8.74 -4.25
N SER A 101 11.67 8.99 -4.89
CA SER A 101 12.62 10.01 -4.45
C SER A 101 12.06 11.42 -4.56
N GLY A 102 11.09 11.64 -5.45
CA GLY A 102 10.47 12.94 -5.65
C GLY A 102 9.21 13.17 -4.83
N LEU A 103 8.79 12.22 -4.00
CA LEU A 103 7.60 12.39 -3.18
C LEU A 103 7.79 13.49 -2.14
N ASN A 104 6.79 14.35 -2.00
CA ASN A 104 6.79 15.42 -0.99
C ASN A 104 5.99 14.99 0.25
N GLU A 105 5.91 15.89 1.23
CA GLU A 105 5.22 15.61 2.50
C GLU A 105 3.71 15.43 2.32
N ASP A 106 3.14 15.97 1.25
CA ASP A 106 1.71 15.91 0.98
C ASP A 106 1.33 14.73 0.09
N SER A 107 2.22 13.76 -0.09
CA SER A 107 1.99 12.56 -0.89
C SER A 107 2.11 11.31 -0.04
N LEU A 108 1.11 10.43 -0.16
CA LEU A 108 1.12 9.11 0.46
C LEU A 108 1.17 8.07 -0.66
N LEU A 109 1.99 7.03 -0.49
CA LEU A 109 2.19 6.03 -1.52
C LEU A 109 1.70 4.66 -1.06
N VAL A 110 0.89 4.00 -1.90
CA VAL A 110 0.48 2.61 -1.71
C VAL A 110 0.95 1.82 -2.92
N LEU A 111 1.78 0.81 -2.69
CA LEU A 111 2.31 -0.06 -3.73
C LEU A 111 1.69 -1.44 -3.58
N THR A 112 0.97 -1.89 -4.61
CA THR A 112 0.36 -3.22 -4.64
C THR A 112 1.23 -4.16 -5.46
N LEU A 113 1.65 -5.26 -4.85
CA LEU A 113 2.57 -6.23 -5.43
C LEU A 113 2.01 -7.65 -5.31
N PRO A 114 2.10 -8.49 -6.35
CA PRO A 114 1.69 -9.90 -6.21
C PRO A 114 2.52 -10.66 -5.17
N LYS A 115 3.81 -10.37 -5.11
CA LYS A 115 4.73 -10.96 -4.13
C LYS A 115 5.92 -10.06 -3.92
N LEU A 116 6.56 -10.20 -2.77
CA LEU A 116 7.78 -9.47 -2.44
C LEU A 116 8.87 -10.47 -2.09
N SER A 117 9.80 -10.69 -3.05
CA SER A 117 10.92 -11.60 -2.85
C SER A 117 12.04 -10.93 -2.07
N LYS A 118 12.96 -11.75 -1.54
CA LYS A 118 14.14 -11.21 -0.88
C LYS A 118 15.02 -10.41 -1.85
N ALA A 119 15.03 -10.81 -3.12
CA ALA A 119 15.76 -10.09 -4.15
C ALA A 119 15.15 -8.69 -4.36
N ALA A 120 13.82 -8.59 -4.37
CA ALA A 120 13.14 -7.31 -4.51
C ALA A 120 13.41 -6.39 -3.32
N GLU A 121 13.52 -6.93 -2.12
CA GLU A 121 13.82 -6.16 -0.92
C GLU A 121 15.22 -5.53 -0.94
N LYS A 122 16.10 -6.03 -1.80
CA LYS A 122 17.46 -5.49 -1.97
C LYS A 122 17.55 -4.44 -3.07
N GLN A 123 16.48 -4.21 -3.81
CA GLN A 123 16.48 -3.24 -4.90
C GLN A 123 16.40 -1.80 -4.34
N GLU A 124 17.00 -0.88 -5.07
CA GLU A 124 17.12 0.51 -4.61
C GLU A 124 15.76 1.18 -4.37
N TRP A 125 14.78 0.92 -5.24
CA TRP A 125 13.45 1.53 -5.08
C TRP A 125 12.78 1.11 -3.77
N PHE A 126 12.99 -0.15 -3.37
CA PHE A 126 12.44 -0.66 -2.12
C PHE A 126 13.17 -0.06 -0.91
N ILE A 127 14.48 0.00 -0.99
CA ILE A 127 15.30 0.59 0.08
C ILE A 127 14.94 2.07 0.26
N GLN A 128 14.78 2.80 -0.83
CA GLN A 128 14.41 4.21 -0.79
C GLN A 128 13.03 4.41 -0.15
N ALA A 129 12.05 3.59 -0.56
CA ALA A 129 10.70 3.66 0.01
C ALA A 129 10.72 3.37 1.51
N ASN A 130 11.57 2.44 1.93
CA ASN A 130 11.68 2.05 3.34
C ASN A 130 12.39 3.10 4.20
N GLN A 131 13.15 3.99 3.60
CA GLN A 131 13.84 5.08 4.30
C GLN A 131 12.96 6.30 4.53
N LEU A 132 11.80 6.37 3.89
CA LEU A 132 10.89 7.49 4.09
C LEU A 132 10.25 7.44 5.48
N GLU A 133 10.09 8.61 6.07
CA GLU A 133 9.46 8.74 7.39
C GLU A 133 8.02 9.27 7.25
N PRO A 134 7.05 8.74 7.99
CA PRO A 134 7.15 7.60 8.94
C PRO A 134 7.44 6.27 8.23
N GLN A 135 8.01 5.32 8.99
CA GLN A 135 8.49 4.05 8.44
C GLN A 135 7.41 3.30 7.63
N ALA A 136 7.83 2.73 6.50
CA ALA A 136 6.94 1.96 5.61
C ALA A 136 6.38 0.71 6.31
N ILE A 137 5.18 0.32 5.89
CA ILE A 137 4.48 -0.84 6.42
C ILE A 137 4.17 -1.80 5.29
N ILE A 138 4.44 -3.09 5.50
CA ILE A 138 4.07 -4.16 4.58
C ILE A 138 2.83 -4.85 5.13
N VAL A 139 1.77 -4.90 4.32
CA VAL A 139 0.54 -5.63 4.64
C VAL A 139 0.52 -6.90 3.82
N ASN A 140 0.46 -8.05 4.48
CA ASN A 140 0.44 -9.35 3.82
C ASN A 140 -0.99 -9.67 3.38
N CYS A 141 -1.26 -9.53 2.09
CA CYS A 141 -2.58 -9.77 1.48
C CYS A 141 -2.62 -11.08 0.69
N GLN A 142 -1.84 -12.07 1.08
CA GLN A 142 -1.89 -13.40 0.49
C GLN A 142 -3.01 -14.22 1.15
N THR A 143 -3.53 -15.21 0.39
CA THR A 143 -4.52 -16.12 0.94
C THR A 143 -3.94 -16.79 2.18
N PRO A 144 -4.61 -16.66 3.35
CA PRO A 144 -4.05 -17.17 4.59
C PRO A 144 -4.03 -18.71 4.62
N ASN A 145 -3.05 -19.26 5.35
CA ASN A 145 -3.06 -20.69 5.66
C ASN A 145 -4.22 -20.98 6.65
N SER A 146 -4.44 -22.27 6.99
CA SER A 146 -5.57 -22.66 7.81
C SER A 146 -5.60 -21.95 9.18
N GLU A 147 -4.46 -21.75 9.80
CA GLU A 147 -4.34 -21.05 11.08
C GLU A 147 -4.63 -19.56 10.94
N GLN A 148 -4.07 -18.93 9.93
CA GLN A 148 -4.33 -17.52 9.63
C GLN A 148 -5.78 -17.29 9.23
N LEU A 149 -6.37 -18.22 8.49
CA LEU A 149 -7.76 -18.15 8.08
C LEU A 149 -8.70 -18.16 9.28
N SER A 150 -8.41 -19.01 10.28
CA SER A 150 -9.19 -19.06 11.50
C SER A 150 -9.20 -17.71 12.23
N ARG A 151 -8.05 -17.08 12.36
CA ARG A 151 -7.95 -15.75 12.98
C ARG A 151 -8.69 -14.68 12.16
N TRP A 152 -8.57 -14.75 10.85
CA TRP A 152 -9.24 -13.82 9.95
C TRP A 152 -10.76 -13.91 10.07
N VAL A 153 -11.31 -15.11 10.08
CA VAL A 153 -12.76 -15.32 10.24
C VAL A 153 -13.23 -14.76 11.60
N LYS A 154 -12.52 -15.04 12.68
CA LYS A 154 -12.86 -14.53 14.01
C LYS A 154 -12.86 -13.01 14.05
N HIS A 155 -11.88 -12.40 13.43
CA HIS A 155 -11.78 -10.94 13.37
C HIS A 155 -12.96 -10.33 12.62
N ARG A 156 -13.32 -10.90 11.48
CA ARG A 156 -14.46 -10.39 10.68
C ARG A 156 -15.78 -10.53 11.40
N THR A 157 -16.05 -11.68 12.01
CA THR A 157 -17.28 -11.88 12.75
C THR A 157 -17.40 -10.94 13.94
N LYS A 158 -16.30 -10.67 14.60
CA LYS A 158 -16.26 -9.69 15.68
C LYS A 158 -16.63 -8.29 15.20
N ASN A 159 -16.08 -7.88 14.07
CA ASN A 159 -16.35 -6.55 13.49
C ASN A 159 -17.79 -6.42 13.00
N MET A 160 -18.41 -7.54 12.60
CA MET A 160 -19.79 -7.57 12.14
C MET A 160 -20.79 -7.76 13.29
N GLY A 161 -20.31 -7.87 14.54
CA GLY A 161 -21.16 -8.09 15.70
C GLY A 161 -21.67 -9.53 15.82
N LEU A 162 -21.09 -10.45 15.07
CA LEU A 162 -21.45 -11.86 15.10
C LEU A 162 -20.46 -12.65 15.92
N SER A 163 -20.92 -13.71 16.57
CA SER A 163 -20.01 -14.68 17.21
C SER A 163 -19.69 -15.78 16.22
N ALA A 164 -18.41 -16.12 16.09
CA ALA A 164 -17.98 -17.21 15.23
C ALA A 164 -17.84 -18.48 16.03
N ASP A 165 -18.46 -19.58 15.55
CA ASP A 165 -18.12 -20.90 16.01
C ASP A 165 -16.75 -21.28 15.43
N GLU A 166 -15.95 -22.02 16.21
CA GLU A 166 -14.63 -22.44 15.77
C GLU A 166 -14.68 -23.36 14.55
N GLU A 167 -15.82 -23.99 14.32
CA GLU A 167 -16.04 -24.88 13.17
C GLU A 167 -16.48 -24.12 11.90
N ALA A 168 -16.80 -22.86 12.03
CA ALA A 168 -17.26 -22.06 10.90
C ALA A 168 -16.11 -21.59 10.02
#